data_5d5e8b10e9d53767d62b49b8987fa4f3
#
_entry.id   5d5e8b10e9d53767d62b49b8987fa4f3
#
_cell.length_a   1.000
_cell.length_b   1.000
_cell.length_c   1.000
_cell.angle_alpha   90.00
_cell.angle_beta   90.00
_cell.angle_gamma   90.00
#
_symmetry.space_group_name_H-M   'P 1'
#
loop_
_entity.id
_entity.type
_entity.pdbx_description
1 polymer ?
#
loop_
_entity_poly.entity_id
_entity_poly.type
_entity_poly.pdbx_seq_one_letter_code
_entity_poly.pdbx_strand_id
1 'polypeptide(L)' 'SNTIKIIKLVANENFLYKKISEIESQFKDLKIISYKTDGIWSMKIDPDYKIKKDDLLVFLGESKYIKDFYKQI' A
#
# COMPACT_ATOMS: atom_id res chain seq x y z
N SER A 1 14.65 10.41 11.93
CA SER A 1 15.46 10.38 10.73
C SER A 1 14.59 10.33 9.50
N ASN A 2 15.06 10.90 8.41
CA ASN A 2 14.32 10.97 7.14
C ASN A 2 14.68 9.80 6.21
N THR A 3 14.79 8.61 6.78
CA THR A 3 15.07 7.42 5.99
C THR A 3 13.85 7.02 5.19
N ILE A 4 14.04 6.75 3.92
CA ILE A 4 12.98 6.19 3.05
C ILE A 4 12.97 4.69 3.23
N LYS A 5 11.78 4.12 3.40
CA LYS A 5 11.59 2.70 3.56
C LYS A 5 10.58 2.16 2.56
N ILE A 6 10.78 0.91 2.18
CA ILE A 6 9.86 0.13 1.38
C ILE A 6 9.32 -0.97 2.28
N ILE A 7 8.00 -1.10 2.36
CA ILE A 7 7.35 -2.13 3.17
C ILE A 7 6.38 -2.93 2.31
N LYS A 8 6.31 -4.23 2.59
CA LYS A 8 5.35 -5.13 1.95
C LYS A 8 4.34 -5.60 2.98
N LEU A 9 3.07 -5.54 2.61
CA LEU A 9 1.98 -6.00 3.47
C LEU A 9 1.00 -6.84 2.67
N VAL A 10 0.56 -7.94 3.28
CA VAL A 10 -0.62 -8.65 2.79
C VAL A 10 -1.84 -7.75 3.03
N ALA A 11 -2.71 -7.66 2.05
CA ALA A 11 -3.92 -6.84 2.16
C ALA A 11 -4.75 -7.31 3.36
N ASN A 12 -4.95 -6.40 4.29
CA ASN A 12 -5.82 -6.64 5.44
C ASN A 12 -7.17 -5.95 5.21
N GLU A 13 -8.06 -6.10 6.17
CA GLU A 13 -9.42 -5.57 6.04
C GLU A 13 -9.51 -4.06 5.84
N ASN A 14 -8.45 -3.31 6.20
CA ASN A 14 -8.40 -1.87 5.97
C ASN A 14 -8.25 -1.52 4.49
N PHE A 15 -7.78 -2.46 3.67
CA PHE A 15 -7.51 -2.24 2.25
C PHE A 15 -8.45 -2.98 1.32
N LEU A 16 -9.13 -4.02 1.83
CA LEU A 16 -9.96 -4.88 0.97
C LEU A 16 -11.05 -4.08 0.26
N TYR A 17 -11.13 -4.32 -1.04
CA TYR A 17 -12.15 -3.77 -1.94
C TYR A 17 -12.08 -2.25 -2.10
N LYS A 18 -10.99 -1.63 -1.65
CA LYS A 18 -10.72 -0.21 -1.90
C LYS A 18 -9.84 -0.06 -3.14
N LYS A 19 -10.04 1.03 -3.85
CA LYS A 19 -9.15 1.41 -4.95
C LYS A 19 -7.81 1.86 -4.40
N ILE A 20 -6.75 1.66 -5.18
CA ILE A 20 -5.42 2.16 -4.83
C ILE A 20 -5.46 3.67 -4.55
N SER A 21 -6.18 4.44 -5.38
CA SER A 21 -6.34 5.88 -5.17
C SER A 21 -6.98 6.23 -3.84
N GLU A 22 -7.94 5.42 -3.38
CA GLU A 22 -8.59 5.63 -2.09
C GLU A 22 -7.62 5.38 -0.93
N ILE A 23 -6.82 4.33 -1.04
CA ILE A 23 -5.81 3.99 -0.03
C ILE A 23 -4.76 5.10 0.06
N GLU A 24 -4.28 5.60 -1.07
CA GLU A 24 -3.30 6.68 -1.10
C GLU A 24 -3.88 7.99 -0.58
N SER A 25 -5.16 8.24 -0.78
CA SER A 25 -5.83 9.41 -0.21
C SER A 25 -5.94 9.34 1.31
N GLN A 26 -6.11 8.14 1.85
CA GLN A 26 -6.18 7.91 3.29
C GLN A 26 -4.79 8.01 3.95
N PHE A 27 -3.75 7.51 3.29
CA PHE A 27 -2.38 7.49 3.80
C PHE A 27 -1.48 8.35 2.90
N LYS A 28 -1.69 9.66 2.96
CA LYS A 28 -1.11 10.64 2.02
C LYS A 28 0.42 10.67 1.98
N ASP A 29 1.06 10.24 3.06
CA ASP A 29 2.53 10.27 3.17
C ASP A 29 3.18 9.00 2.63
N LEU A 30 2.37 8.04 2.19
CA LEU A 30 2.85 6.79 1.61
C LEU A 30 2.42 6.68 0.16
N LYS A 31 3.27 6.04 -0.63
CA LYS A 31 2.98 5.77 -2.04
C LYS A 31 2.94 4.26 -2.26
N ILE A 32 1.94 3.79 -2.99
CA ILE A 32 1.90 2.40 -3.44
C ILE A 32 2.71 2.32 -4.73
N ILE A 33 3.80 1.56 -4.70
CA ILE A 33 4.72 1.46 -5.83
C ILE A 33 4.57 0.16 -6.60
N SER A 34 3.91 -0.84 -6.01
CA SER A 34 3.66 -2.11 -6.67
C SER A 34 2.59 -2.88 -5.90
N TYR A 35 1.95 -3.82 -6.56
CA TYR A 35 1.09 -4.80 -5.90
C TYR A 35 1.20 -6.14 -6.62
N LYS A 36 0.93 -7.20 -5.88
CA LYS A 36 0.94 -8.57 -6.42
C LYS A 36 -0.45 -9.16 -6.23
N THR A 37 -1.05 -9.64 -7.32
CA THR A 37 -2.34 -10.29 -7.31
C THR A 37 -2.27 -11.58 -8.11
N ASP A 38 -2.84 -12.65 -7.58
CA ASP A 38 -2.82 -13.98 -8.21
C ASP A 38 -1.41 -14.41 -8.63
N GLY A 39 -0.42 -14.08 -7.81
CA GLY A 39 0.98 -14.44 -8.06
C GLY A 39 1.71 -13.56 -9.05
N ILE A 40 1.08 -12.50 -9.56
CA ILE A 40 1.66 -11.64 -10.60
C ILE A 40 1.89 -10.23 -10.05
N TRP A 41 3.12 -9.74 -10.18
CA TRP A 41 3.47 -8.37 -9.82
C TRP A 41 3.00 -7.38 -10.88
N SER A 42 2.43 -6.26 -10.44
CA SER A 42 2.08 -5.13 -11.28
C SER A 42 2.95 -3.94 -10.87
N MET A 43 3.85 -3.54 -11.76
CA MET A 43 4.71 -2.37 -11.55
C MET A 43 4.08 -1.11 -12.13
N LYS A 44 3.14 -1.27 -13.04
CA LYS A 44 2.36 -0.17 -13.60
C LYS A 44 1.06 -0.07 -12.81
N ILE A 45 0.97 0.95 -11.96
CA ILE A 45 -0.13 1.08 -11.01
C ILE A 45 -1.37 1.63 -11.70
N ASP A 46 -2.46 0.88 -11.59
CA ASP A 46 -3.79 1.34 -11.98
C ASP A 46 -4.47 1.92 -10.72
N PRO A 47 -4.70 3.24 -10.67
CA PRO A 47 -5.31 3.85 -9.48
C PRO A 47 -6.72 3.35 -9.18
N ASP A 48 -7.40 2.77 -10.16
CA ASP A 48 -8.76 2.23 -9.99
C ASP A 48 -8.78 0.76 -9.62
N TYR A 49 -7.63 0.10 -9.56
CA TYR A 49 -7.57 -1.30 -9.14
C TYR A 49 -8.09 -1.44 -7.70
N LYS A 50 -9.01 -2.37 -7.51
CA LYS A 50 -9.56 -2.68 -6.18
C LYS A 50 -8.82 -3.85 -5.57
N ILE A 51 -8.27 -3.64 -4.39
CA ILE A 51 -7.48 -4.64 -3.68
C ILE A 51 -8.36 -5.83 -3.31
N LYS A 52 -7.84 -7.03 -3.53
CA LYS A 52 -8.50 -8.30 -3.19
C LYS A 52 -7.80 -8.98 -2.04
N LYS A 53 -8.50 -9.94 -1.45
CA LYS A 53 -7.92 -10.83 -0.44
C LYS A 53 -6.64 -11.48 -0.99
N ASP A 54 -5.63 -11.56 -0.14
CA ASP A 54 -4.32 -12.15 -0.40
C ASP A 54 -3.41 -11.34 -1.34
N ASP A 55 -3.86 -10.20 -1.83
CA ASP A 55 -2.96 -9.30 -2.55
C ASP A 55 -1.84 -8.81 -1.63
N LEU A 56 -0.66 -8.61 -2.21
CA LEU A 56 0.45 -7.94 -1.54
C LEU A 56 0.52 -6.50 -2.01
N LEU A 57 0.68 -5.59 -1.08
CA LEU A 57 0.88 -4.17 -1.37
C LEU A 57 2.30 -3.77 -0.99
N VAL A 58 2.95 -3.00 -1.84
CA VAL A 58 4.27 -2.45 -1.56
C VAL A 58 4.15 -0.94 -1.43
N PHE A 59 4.49 -0.44 -0.25
CA PHE A 59 4.44 0.99 0.05
C PHE A 59 5.85 1.57 0.15
N LEU A 60 5.98 2.81 -0.26
CA LEU A 60 7.19 3.62 -0.11
C LEU A 60 6.85 4.84 0.74
N GLY A 61 7.69 5.15 1.72
CA GLY A 61 7.51 6.35 2.52
C GLY A 61 8.65 6.60 3.49
N GLU A 62 8.64 7.78 4.09
CA GLU A 62 9.60 8.10 5.13
C GLU A 62 9.28 7.33 6.40
N SER A 63 10.33 6.90 7.12
CA SER A 63 10.20 6.06 8.32
C SER A 63 9.28 6.67 9.38
N LYS A 64 9.29 7.98 9.53
CA LYS A 64 8.45 8.66 10.54
C LYS A 64 6.95 8.48 10.26
N TYR A 65 6.54 8.41 9.00
CA TYR A 65 5.15 8.20 8.64
C TYR A 65 4.74 6.74 8.69
N ILE A 66 5.70 5.85 8.49
CA ILE A 66 5.44 4.40 8.54
C ILE A 66 5.03 3.96 9.95
N LYS A 67 5.62 4.54 10.99
CA LYS A 67 5.21 4.26 12.37
C LYS A 67 3.72 4.56 12.59
N ASP A 68 3.27 5.73 12.14
CA ASP A 68 1.87 6.11 12.29
C ASP A 68 0.95 5.23 11.46
N PHE A 69 1.42 4.86 10.27
CA PHE A 69 0.70 3.95 9.38
C PHE A 69 0.43 2.61 10.06
N TYR A 70 1.44 2.00 10.68
CA TYR A 70 1.27 0.72 11.37
C TYR A 70 0.29 0.81 12.56
N LYS A 71 0.14 1.97 13.17
CA LYS A 71 -0.84 2.16 14.24
C LYS A 71 -2.27 2.20 13.72
N GLN A 72 -2.47 2.50 12.44
CA GLN A 72 -3.78 2.66 11.83
C GLN A 72 -4.29 1.39 11.16
N ILE A 73 -3.44 0.43 11.00
CA ILE A 73 -3.80 -0.84 10.35
C ILE A 73 -3.59 -2.03 11.34
#